data_8e4e51cf1750d9795ba6abed2efbc6cc
#
_entry.id   8e4e51cf1750d9795ba6abed2efbc6cc
#
_cell.length_a   1.000
_cell.length_b   1.000
_cell.length_c   1.000
_cell.angle_alpha   90.00
_cell.angle_beta   90.00
_cell.angle_gamma   90.00
#
_symmetry.space_group_name_H-M   'P 1'
#
loop_
_entity.id
_entity.type
_entity.pdbx_description
1 polymer ?
#
loop_
_entity_poly.entity_id
_entity_poly.type
_entity_poly.pdbx_seq_one_letter_code
_entity_poly.pdbx_strand_id
1 'polypeptide(L)'
;MTKVKCGACRSDVSLPPFTMAFQPIVDVETGDVYAYEALVRPTGGGSAADVLSQINDQNRYRFDQDCRVKSIELAARLEMDALLSINFLPNAVYQPAACLQKTFEAAERAKFPLHHLMFEVTENEPSRDVGHLRSIFSEYKRHGMITAIDDFGAGHSGLNMLADFQPDVLKIDMALTRSIHEDGVRSKIAGAIVGLCRSLHISVVAEGVETIQEAVTLRALGVHLFQGFLFARPAIEQLPQVSAGVIEMVRASHESLLLGEPVQPLVRRAR
;
A
#
# COMPACT_ATOMS: atom_id res chain seq x y z
N MET A 1 -31.85 -12.21 -2.67
CA MET A 1 -31.12 -10.94 -2.89
C MET A 1 -30.95 -10.72 -4.39
N THR A 2 -31.55 -9.71 -4.94
CA THR A 2 -31.49 -9.37 -6.37
C THR A 2 -30.07 -8.94 -6.71
N LYS A 3 -29.37 -9.69 -7.58
CA LYS A 3 -28.02 -9.32 -8.08
C LYS A 3 -28.12 -7.99 -8.84
N VAL A 4 -27.65 -6.92 -8.24
CA VAL A 4 -27.51 -5.62 -8.92
C VAL A 4 -26.32 -5.73 -9.88
N LYS A 5 -26.60 -5.83 -11.18
CA LYS A 5 -25.57 -5.88 -12.22
C LYS A 5 -25.17 -4.46 -12.62
N CYS A 6 -23.93 -4.05 -12.31
CA CYS A 6 -23.37 -2.80 -12.82
C CYS A 6 -23.17 -2.90 -14.34
N GLY A 7 -23.78 -1.99 -15.12
CA GLY A 7 -23.69 -1.98 -16.60
C GLY A 7 -22.28 -1.70 -17.13
N ALA A 8 -21.44 -1.01 -16.36
CA ALA A 8 -20.07 -0.65 -16.74
C ALA A 8 -19.09 -1.85 -16.79
N CYS A 9 -19.41 -2.96 -16.10
CA CYS A 9 -18.58 -4.18 -16.10
C CYS A 9 -18.73 -5.05 -17.36
N ARG A 10 -19.49 -4.62 -18.38
CA ARG A 10 -19.83 -5.43 -19.57
C ARG A 10 -19.02 -5.15 -20.81
N SER A 11 -17.99 -4.29 -20.76
CA SER A 11 -17.20 -4.01 -21.97
C SER A 11 -16.29 -5.18 -22.32
N ASP A 12 -16.44 -5.74 -23.53
CA ASP A 12 -15.52 -6.71 -24.16
C ASP A 12 -14.19 -6.05 -24.59
N VAL A 13 -13.73 -5.07 -23.83
CA VAL A 13 -12.50 -4.34 -24.15
C VAL A 13 -11.31 -5.19 -23.76
N SER A 14 -10.37 -5.37 -24.69
CA SER A 14 -9.11 -6.08 -24.43
C SER A 14 -8.27 -5.33 -23.40
N LEU A 15 -7.68 -6.07 -22.45
CA LEU A 15 -6.67 -5.58 -21.53
C LEU A 15 -5.30 -6.08 -21.96
N PRO A 16 -4.22 -5.30 -21.70
CA PRO A 16 -2.87 -5.83 -21.82
C PRO A 16 -2.69 -7.03 -20.88
N PRO A 17 -1.90 -8.04 -21.27
CA PRO A 17 -1.62 -9.17 -20.39
C PRO A 17 -0.78 -8.70 -19.19
N PHE A 18 -1.29 -8.93 -17.98
CA PHE A 18 -0.63 -8.53 -16.74
C PHE A 18 -0.70 -9.61 -15.66
N THR A 19 0.17 -9.49 -14.69
CA THR A 19 0.19 -10.24 -13.46
C THR A 19 0.52 -9.32 -12.29
N MET A 20 0.70 -9.86 -11.07
CA MET A 20 1.08 -9.09 -9.89
C MET A 20 2.46 -9.48 -9.38
N ALA A 21 3.21 -8.47 -8.95
CA ALA A 21 4.34 -8.65 -8.05
C ALA A 21 3.89 -8.26 -6.64
N PHE A 22 4.48 -8.88 -5.61
CA PHE A 22 4.18 -8.54 -4.22
C PHE A 22 5.40 -7.93 -3.55
N GLN A 23 5.19 -6.85 -2.79
CA GLN A 23 6.21 -6.21 -1.98
C GLN A 23 5.77 -6.17 -0.52
N PRO A 24 6.60 -6.62 0.44
CA PRO A 24 6.22 -6.64 1.84
C PRO A 24 6.23 -5.24 2.45
N ILE A 25 5.24 -4.98 3.31
CA ILE A 25 5.22 -3.96 4.35
C ILE A 25 5.55 -4.66 5.65
N VAL A 26 6.61 -4.25 6.31
CA VAL A 26 7.18 -4.94 7.48
C VAL A 26 6.89 -4.17 8.74
N ASP A 27 6.45 -4.85 9.78
CA ASP A 27 6.42 -4.33 11.14
C ASP A 27 7.77 -4.62 11.82
N VAL A 28 8.58 -3.59 12.02
CA VAL A 28 9.87 -3.77 12.69
C VAL A 28 9.74 -3.93 14.22
N GLU A 29 8.57 -3.74 14.82
CA GLU A 29 8.35 -4.02 16.24
C GLU A 29 8.07 -5.49 16.50
N THR A 30 7.23 -6.13 15.69
CA THR A 30 6.95 -7.58 15.79
C THR A 30 7.98 -8.41 15.05
N GLY A 31 8.48 -7.92 13.93
CA GLY A 31 9.37 -8.62 13.01
C GLY A 31 8.63 -9.35 11.90
N ASP A 32 7.30 -9.24 11.86
CA ASP A 32 6.44 -9.91 10.90
C ASP A 32 6.18 -9.06 9.65
N VAL A 33 5.68 -9.69 8.61
CA VAL A 33 5.13 -8.97 7.46
C VAL A 33 3.70 -8.57 7.79
N TYR A 34 3.47 -7.25 7.87
CA TYR A 34 2.14 -6.67 8.11
C TYR A 34 1.22 -6.85 6.90
N ALA A 35 1.73 -6.56 5.70
CA ALA A 35 1.00 -6.67 4.45
C ALA A 35 1.93 -6.98 3.27
N TYR A 36 1.35 -7.46 2.18
CA TYR A 36 1.98 -7.44 0.86
C TYR A 36 1.19 -6.55 -0.08
N GLU A 37 1.85 -5.55 -0.66
CA GLU A 37 1.25 -4.73 -1.72
C GLU A 37 1.31 -5.45 -3.06
N ALA A 38 0.16 -5.54 -3.73
CA ALA A 38 0.01 -6.11 -5.07
C ALA A 38 0.28 -5.04 -6.14
N LEU A 39 1.39 -5.18 -6.82
CA LEU A 39 1.88 -4.25 -7.83
C LEU A 39 1.73 -4.87 -9.22
N VAL A 40 0.97 -4.22 -10.10
CA VAL A 40 0.78 -4.70 -11.48
C VAL A 40 2.09 -4.79 -12.24
N ARG A 41 2.27 -5.87 -13.01
CA ARG A 41 3.41 -6.09 -13.90
C ARG A 41 2.95 -6.72 -15.22
N PRO A 42 3.56 -6.39 -16.36
CA PRO A 42 3.30 -7.11 -17.59
C PRO A 42 3.80 -8.56 -17.48
N THR A 43 3.08 -9.52 -18.07
CA THR A 43 3.48 -10.94 -18.04
C THR A 43 4.79 -11.22 -18.79
N GLY A 44 5.16 -10.36 -19.74
CA GLY A 44 6.41 -10.47 -20.51
C GLY A 44 7.64 -9.83 -19.85
N GLY A 45 7.51 -9.33 -18.61
CA GLY A 45 8.55 -8.53 -17.96
C GLY A 45 8.39 -7.04 -18.29
N GLY A 46 8.88 -6.15 -17.39
CA GLY A 46 8.78 -4.70 -17.53
C GLY A 46 8.23 -4.04 -16.27
N SER A 47 7.85 -2.76 -16.39
CA SER A 47 7.39 -1.90 -15.33
C SER A 47 5.85 -1.86 -15.22
N ALA A 48 5.31 -1.35 -14.12
CA ALA A 48 3.89 -1.05 -14.01
C ALA A 48 3.44 -0.05 -15.07
N ALA A 49 4.28 0.93 -15.42
CA ALA A 49 3.99 1.95 -16.43
C ALA A 49 3.68 1.34 -17.82
N ASP A 50 4.29 0.21 -18.17
CA ASP A 50 4.05 -0.47 -19.44
C ASP A 50 2.63 -1.04 -19.56
N VAL A 51 2.01 -1.38 -18.43
CA VAL A 51 0.61 -1.79 -18.36
C VAL A 51 -0.29 -0.57 -18.25
N LEU A 52 0.00 0.33 -17.32
CA LEU A 52 -0.84 1.48 -16.99
C LEU A 52 -1.00 2.46 -18.17
N SER A 53 0.02 2.63 -19.01
CA SER A 53 -0.05 3.45 -20.21
C SER A 53 -1.09 2.99 -21.25
N GLN A 54 -1.54 1.74 -21.16
CA GLN A 54 -2.56 1.15 -22.03
C GLN A 54 -3.98 1.22 -21.43
N ILE A 55 -4.09 1.73 -20.18
CA ILE A 55 -5.36 1.88 -19.47
C ILE A 55 -5.95 3.26 -19.77
N ASN A 56 -7.22 3.27 -20.15
CA ASN A 56 -7.96 4.46 -20.54
C ASN A 56 -9.41 4.39 -20.04
N ASP A 57 -10.23 5.40 -20.36
CA ASP A 57 -11.61 5.48 -19.90
C ASP A 57 -12.49 4.30 -20.31
N GLN A 58 -12.15 3.60 -21.39
CA GLN A 58 -12.96 2.48 -21.90
C GLN A 58 -12.66 1.17 -21.14
N ASN A 59 -11.40 0.98 -20.66
CA ASN A 59 -10.97 -0.29 -20.08
C ASN A 59 -10.65 -0.22 -18.57
N ARG A 60 -10.55 0.98 -17.96
CA ARG A 60 -10.18 1.17 -16.54
C ARG A 60 -11.04 0.38 -15.57
N TYR A 61 -12.35 0.27 -15.82
CA TYR A 61 -13.25 -0.49 -14.93
C TYR A 61 -12.94 -1.96 -14.89
N ARG A 62 -12.77 -2.54 -16.08
CA ARG A 62 -12.41 -3.93 -16.20
C ARG A 62 -11.04 -4.18 -15.58
N PHE A 63 -10.08 -3.30 -15.88
CA PHE A 63 -8.73 -3.39 -15.34
C PHE A 63 -8.72 -3.39 -13.81
N ASP A 64 -9.37 -2.40 -13.17
CA ASP A 64 -9.48 -2.32 -11.71
C ASP A 64 -10.08 -3.59 -11.10
N GLN A 65 -11.16 -4.12 -11.67
CA GLN A 65 -11.78 -5.36 -11.19
C GLN A 65 -10.87 -6.58 -11.39
N ASP A 66 -10.23 -6.69 -12.57
CA ASP A 66 -9.37 -7.83 -12.89
C ASP A 66 -8.08 -7.80 -12.05
N CYS A 67 -7.55 -6.60 -11.68
CA CYS A 67 -6.45 -6.45 -10.71
C CYS A 67 -6.84 -7.02 -9.34
N ARG A 68 -8.01 -6.65 -8.80
CA ARG A 68 -8.49 -7.16 -7.50
C ARG A 68 -8.64 -8.68 -7.51
N VAL A 69 -9.33 -9.21 -8.52
CA VAL A 69 -9.54 -10.66 -8.64
C VAL A 69 -8.21 -11.39 -8.73
N LYS A 70 -7.30 -10.94 -9.60
CA LYS A 70 -5.98 -11.56 -9.78
C LYS A 70 -5.13 -11.49 -8.52
N SER A 71 -5.13 -10.35 -7.81
CA SER A 71 -4.39 -10.21 -6.55
C SER A 71 -4.87 -11.21 -5.50
N ILE A 72 -6.20 -11.35 -5.33
CA ILE A 72 -6.79 -12.28 -4.38
C ILE A 72 -6.47 -13.74 -4.75
N GLU A 73 -6.63 -14.10 -6.02
CA GLU A 73 -6.35 -15.48 -6.48
C GLU A 73 -4.87 -15.85 -6.32
N LEU A 74 -3.95 -14.90 -6.59
CA LEU A 74 -2.52 -15.11 -6.40
C LEU A 74 -2.15 -15.17 -4.91
N ALA A 75 -2.68 -14.29 -4.07
CA ALA A 75 -2.43 -14.30 -2.64
C ALA A 75 -2.87 -15.61 -1.99
N ALA A 76 -4.06 -16.10 -2.34
CA ALA A 76 -4.55 -17.38 -1.86
C ALA A 76 -3.70 -18.56 -2.35
N ARG A 77 -3.28 -18.57 -3.64
CA ARG A 77 -2.39 -19.59 -4.20
C ARG A 77 -1.03 -19.64 -3.52
N LEU A 78 -0.54 -18.47 -3.09
CA LEU A 78 0.73 -18.32 -2.38
C LEU A 78 0.60 -18.52 -0.87
N GLU A 79 -0.59 -18.90 -0.38
CA GLU A 79 -0.87 -19.12 1.04
C GLU A 79 -0.49 -17.91 1.90
N MET A 80 -0.81 -16.68 1.41
CA MET A 80 -0.52 -15.44 2.11
C MET A 80 -1.31 -15.36 3.41
N ASP A 81 -0.61 -15.21 4.54
CA ASP A 81 -1.19 -15.07 5.88
C ASP A 81 -1.19 -13.60 6.38
N ALA A 82 -0.52 -12.70 5.67
CA ALA A 82 -0.52 -11.27 5.92
C ALA A 82 -1.70 -10.56 5.22
N LEU A 83 -1.86 -9.25 5.47
CA LEU A 83 -2.80 -8.44 4.72
C LEU A 83 -2.38 -8.38 3.24
N LEU A 84 -3.37 -8.32 2.35
CA LEU A 84 -3.18 -8.07 0.93
C LEU A 84 -3.60 -6.63 0.63
N SER A 85 -2.63 -5.78 0.27
CA SER A 85 -2.91 -4.42 -0.15
C SER A 85 -3.09 -4.33 -1.66
N ILE A 86 -4.17 -3.66 -2.08
CA ILE A 86 -4.59 -3.53 -3.47
C ILE A 86 -4.91 -2.08 -3.78
N ASN A 87 -4.21 -1.51 -4.74
CA ASN A 87 -4.53 -0.21 -5.30
C ASN A 87 -5.87 -0.25 -6.03
N PHE A 88 -6.71 0.77 -5.86
CA PHE A 88 -7.95 0.90 -6.60
C PHE A 88 -8.15 2.30 -7.19
N LEU A 89 -8.92 2.36 -8.25
CA LEU A 89 -9.26 3.60 -8.94
C LEU A 89 -10.65 4.08 -8.49
N PRO A 90 -10.79 5.16 -7.69
CA PRO A 90 -12.10 5.64 -7.21
C PRO A 90 -13.09 5.89 -8.35
N ASN A 91 -12.60 6.43 -9.47
CA ASN A 91 -13.41 6.68 -10.66
C ASN A 91 -13.83 5.39 -11.40
N ALA A 92 -13.26 4.24 -11.05
CA ALA A 92 -13.70 2.92 -11.50
C ALA A 92 -14.78 2.30 -10.60
N VAL A 93 -15.18 2.96 -9.51
CA VAL A 93 -16.21 2.47 -8.59
C VAL A 93 -17.46 3.34 -8.72
N TYR A 94 -18.43 2.93 -9.54
CA TYR A 94 -19.68 3.70 -9.72
C TYR A 94 -20.69 3.51 -8.58
N GLN A 95 -20.85 2.26 -8.15
CA GLN A 95 -21.73 1.86 -7.05
C GLN A 95 -20.92 0.93 -6.16
N PRO A 96 -20.45 1.40 -4.99
CA PRO A 96 -19.54 0.64 -4.14
C PRO A 96 -20.01 -0.79 -3.87
N ALA A 97 -21.26 -0.97 -3.42
CA ALA A 97 -21.81 -2.29 -3.13
C ALA A 97 -21.86 -3.23 -4.34
N ALA A 98 -22.14 -2.71 -5.54
CA ALA A 98 -22.19 -3.50 -6.78
C ALA A 98 -20.78 -3.80 -7.32
N CYS A 99 -19.85 -2.84 -7.21
CA CYS A 99 -18.48 -3.00 -7.67
C CYS A 99 -17.68 -3.98 -6.80
N LEU A 100 -18.03 -4.14 -5.51
CA LEU A 100 -17.42 -5.13 -4.63
C LEU A 100 -17.87 -6.57 -4.89
N GLN A 101 -18.94 -6.78 -5.66
CA GLN A 101 -19.48 -8.12 -5.87
C GLN A 101 -18.46 -9.10 -6.44
N LYS A 102 -17.65 -8.68 -7.43
CA LYS A 102 -16.57 -9.50 -8.00
C LYS A 102 -15.46 -9.78 -6.99
N THR A 103 -15.15 -8.81 -6.14
CA THR A 103 -14.18 -8.98 -5.05
C THR A 103 -14.66 -10.05 -4.07
N PHE A 104 -15.93 -10.00 -3.67
CA PHE A 104 -16.52 -11.01 -2.78
C PHE A 104 -16.53 -12.39 -3.42
N GLU A 105 -16.96 -12.50 -4.69
CA GLU A 105 -16.96 -13.76 -5.44
C GLU A 105 -15.55 -14.35 -5.58
N ALA A 106 -14.52 -13.51 -5.78
CA ALA A 106 -13.12 -13.94 -5.85
C ALA A 106 -12.62 -14.42 -4.48
N ALA A 107 -12.88 -13.65 -3.42
CA ALA A 107 -12.45 -13.98 -2.06
C ALA A 107 -13.12 -15.29 -1.57
N GLU A 108 -14.43 -15.46 -1.82
CA GLU A 108 -15.16 -16.68 -1.47
C GLU A 108 -14.61 -17.90 -2.24
N ARG A 109 -14.40 -17.77 -3.57
CA ARG A 109 -13.86 -18.83 -4.41
C ARG A 109 -12.45 -19.23 -3.99
N ALA A 110 -11.60 -18.24 -3.68
CA ALA A 110 -10.22 -18.43 -3.26
C ALA A 110 -10.09 -18.78 -1.76
N LYS A 111 -11.20 -18.71 -0.98
CA LYS A 111 -11.22 -18.84 0.48
C LYS A 111 -10.29 -17.82 1.18
N PHE A 112 -10.13 -16.64 0.60
CA PHE A 112 -9.32 -15.56 1.14
C PHE A 112 -10.16 -14.66 2.05
N PRO A 113 -9.77 -14.41 3.32
CA PRO A 113 -10.58 -13.66 4.27
C PRO A 113 -10.75 -12.19 3.85
N LEU A 114 -11.97 -11.65 3.88
CA LEU A 114 -12.22 -10.24 3.52
C LEU A 114 -11.50 -9.25 4.44
N HIS A 115 -11.34 -9.58 5.72
CA HIS A 115 -10.62 -8.74 6.68
C HIS A 115 -9.10 -8.73 6.48
N HIS A 116 -8.56 -9.57 5.58
CA HIS A 116 -7.18 -9.50 5.12
C HIS A 116 -7.02 -8.59 3.89
N LEU A 117 -8.10 -8.01 3.35
CA LEU A 117 -8.01 -7.06 2.24
C LEU A 117 -7.80 -5.63 2.76
N MET A 118 -6.81 -4.95 2.24
CA MET A 118 -6.56 -3.54 2.38
C MET A 118 -6.68 -2.88 1.02
N PHE A 119 -7.44 -1.78 0.92
CA PHE A 119 -7.61 -1.02 -0.31
C PHE A 119 -6.97 0.35 -0.20
N GLU A 120 -6.11 0.66 -1.16
CA GLU A 120 -5.32 1.89 -1.20
C GLU A 120 -5.79 2.82 -2.31
N VAL A 121 -5.84 4.12 -2.01
CA VAL A 121 -6.06 5.19 -2.98
C VAL A 121 -4.94 6.20 -2.87
N THR A 122 -4.40 6.66 -4.00
CA THR A 122 -3.36 7.68 -4.00
C THR A 122 -3.94 9.06 -3.74
N GLU A 123 -3.16 9.94 -3.08
CA GLU A 123 -3.54 11.34 -2.81
C GLU A 123 -3.91 12.10 -4.08
N ASN A 124 -3.24 11.78 -5.20
CA ASN A 124 -3.39 12.46 -6.48
C ASN A 124 -4.49 11.90 -7.38
N GLU A 125 -5.15 10.80 -6.99
CA GLU A 125 -6.19 10.21 -7.83
C GLU A 125 -7.39 11.16 -7.91
N PRO A 126 -7.78 11.61 -9.12
CA PRO A 126 -8.91 12.52 -9.27
C PRO A 126 -10.19 11.83 -8.79
N SER A 127 -10.69 12.24 -7.65
CA SER A 127 -12.01 11.84 -7.18
C SER A 127 -13.07 12.76 -7.81
N ARG A 128 -14.14 12.19 -8.35
CA ARG A 128 -15.26 12.98 -8.90
C ARG A 128 -15.89 13.87 -7.84
N ASP A 129 -15.85 13.42 -6.59
CA ASP A 129 -16.49 14.05 -5.46
C ASP A 129 -15.96 13.37 -4.17
N VAL A 130 -15.68 14.17 -3.16
CA VAL A 130 -15.25 13.71 -1.83
C VAL A 130 -16.31 12.78 -1.21
N GLY A 131 -17.62 13.09 -1.39
CA GLY A 131 -18.71 12.25 -0.95
C GLY A 131 -18.70 10.86 -1.56
N HIS A 132 -18.28 10.74 -2.81
CA HIS A 132 -18.14 9.46 -3.50
C HIS A 132 -17.03 8.61 -2.87
N LEU A 133 -15.85 9.18 -2.66
CA LEU A 133 -14.74 8.47 -2.01
C LEU A 133 -15.12 8.00 -0.60
N ARG A 134 -15.76 8.89 0.19
CA ARG A 134 -16.27 8.55 1.52
C ARG A 134 -17.25 7.36 1.47
N SER A 135 -18.15 7.31 0.47
CA SER A 135 -19.10 6.20 0.31
C SER A 135 -18.40 4.88 -0.02
N ILE A 136 -17.33 4.91 -0.82
CA ILE A 136 -16.53 3.72 -1.14
C ILE A 136 -15.87 3.18 0.13
N PHE A 137 -15.18 4.02 0.87
CA PHE A 137 -14.47 3.62 2.09
C PHE A 137 -15.42 3.14 3.19
N SER A 138 -16.57 3.81 3.35
CA SER A 138 -17.61 3.37 4.29
C SER A 138 -18.11 1.96 3.95
N GLU A 139 -18.26 1.66 2.66
CA GLU A 139 -18.66 0.33 2.21
C GLU A 139 -17.57 -0.71 2.46
N TYR A 140 -16.29 -0.38 2.23
CA TYR A 140 -15.16 -1.28 2.53
C TYR A 140 -15.08 -1.59 4.03
N LYS A 141 -15.11 -0.55 4.89
CA LYS A 141 -15.11 -0.72 6.35
C LYS A 141 -16.31 -1.52 6.85
N ARG A 142 -17.49 -1.36 6.26
CA ARG A 142 -18.69 -2.14 6.61
C ARG A 142 -18.50 -3.64 6.41
N HIS A 143 -17.63 -4.04 5.51
CA HIS A 143 -17.28 -5.44 5.25
C HIS A 143 -16.02 -5.90 6.00
N GLY A 144 -15.49 -5.09 6.91
CA GLY A 144 -14.30 -5.42 7.71
C GLY A 144 -12.99 -5.31 6.94
N MET A 145 -12.99 -4.68 5.78
CA MET A 145 -11.79 -4.41 4.99
C MET A 145 -11.06 -3.18 5.53
N ILE A 146 -9.75 -3.14 5.37
CA ILE A 146 -8.87 -2.04 5.76
C ILE A 146 -8.79 -1.03 4.62
N THR A 147 -8.67 0.24 4.96
CA THR A 147 -8.56 1.35 4.01
C THR A 147 -7.25 2.10 4.19
N ALA A 148 -6.61 2.50 3.09
CA ALA A 148 -5.35 3.24 3.13
C ALA A 148 -5.36 4.44 2.17
N ILE A 149 -4.65 5.50 2.56
CA ILE A 149 -4.25 6.59 1.66
C ILE A 149 -2.78 6.36 1.32
N ASP A 150 -2.49 6.36 0.02
CA ASP A 150 -1.17 6.12 -0.55
C ASP A 150 -0.54 7.41 -1.09
N ASP A 151 0.80 7.42 -1.26
CA ASP A 151 1.60 8.55 -1.78
C ASP A 151 1.38 9.87 -0.99
N PHE A 152 1.10 9.81 0.33
CA PHE A 152 0.81 11.00 1.12
C PHE A 152 2.02 11.92 1.24
N GLY A 153 1.83 13.15 0.79
CA GLY A 153 2.89 14.18 0.75
C GLY A 153 3.57 14.33 -0.60
N ALA A 154 3.21 13.52 -1.61
CA ALA A 154 3.62 13.72 -3.00
C ALA A 154 2.74 14.76 -3.74
N GLY A 155 1.51 15.00 -3.24
CA GLY A 155 0.51 15.84 -3.86
C GLY A 155 0.15 17.09 -3.06
N HIS A 156 -1.06 17.62 -3.31
CA HIS A 156 -1.55 18.87 -2.73
C HIS A 156 -2.83 18.71 -1.90
N SER A 157 -3.45 17.54 -1.86
CA SER A 157 -4.80 17.34 -1.34
C SER A 157 -4.87 16.54 -0.04
N GLY A 158 -3.76 15.96 0.43
CA GLY A 158 -3.71 14.96 1.48
C GLY A 158 -4.36 15.37 2.80
N LEU A 159 -4.08 16.58 3.30
CA LEU A 159 -4.69 17.06 4.55
C LEU A 159 -6.20 17.26 4.42
N ASN A 160 -6.69 17.73 3.26
CA ASN A 160 -8.12 17.84 3.03
C ASN A 160 -8.77 16.46 2.95
N MET A 161 -8.11 15.50 2.30
CA MET A 161 -8.57 14.11 2.25
C MET A 161 -8.67 13.50 3.66
N LEU A 162 -7.67 13.73 4.54
CA LEU A 162 -7.74 13.30 5.94
C LEU A 162 -8.84 13.98 6.74
N ALA A 163 -9.13 15.27 6.48
CA ALA A 163 -10.23 15.98 7.14
C ALA A 163 -11.58 15.39 6.76
N ASP A 164 -11.74 14.99 5.51
CA ASP A 164 -12.99 14.45 4.98
C ASP A 164 -13.17 12.95 5.27
N PHE A 165 -12.07 12.22 5.40
CA PHE A 165 -12.06 10.78 5.56
C PHE A 165 -10.80 10.32 6.33
N GLN A 166 -11.00 9.51 7.38
CA GLN A 166 -9.91 8.93 8.17
C GLN A 166 -9.72 7.46 7.73
N PRO A 167 -8.60 7.13 7.02
CA PRO A 167 -8.24 5.76 6.69
C PRO A 167 -7.79 5.00 7.94
N ASP A 168 -7.62 3.69 7.81
CA ASP A 168 -6.99 2.88 8.85
C ASP A 168 -5.46 2.98 8.77
N VAL A 169 -4.92 3.20 7.56
CA VAL A 169 -3.49 3.29 7.26
C VAL A 169 -3.21 4.52 6.39
N LEU A 170 -2.08 5.17 6.64
CA LEU A 170 -1.53 6.25 5.80
C LEU A 170 -0.10 5.88 5.42
N LYS A 171 0.21 5.91 4.09
CA LYS A 171 1.53 5.61 3.57
C LYS A 171 2.22 6.93 3.21
N ILE A 172 3.34 7.23 3.88
CA ILE A 172 4.14 8.44 3.61
C ILE A 172 5.02 8.16 2.40
N ASP A 173 4.86 9.00 1.37
CA ASP A 173 5.57 8.86 0.10
C ASP A 173 7.09 9.01 0.24
N MET A 174 7.81 8.35 -0.68
CA MET A 174 9.27 8.39 -0.75
C MET A 174 9.86 9.80 -0.92
N ALA A 175 9.12 10.77 -1.43
CA ALA A 175 9.57 12.16 -1.51
C ALA A 175 9.83 12.78 -0.12
N LEU A 176 9.15 12.30 0.92
CA LEU A 176 9.38 12.72 2.30
C LEU A 176 10.33 11.79 3.07
N THR A 177 10.38 10.51 2.73
CA THR A 177 11.19 9.51 3.47
C THR A 177 12.63 9.42 2.97
N ARG A 178 12.88 9.70 1.69
CA ARG A 178 14.21 9.61 1.07
C ARG A 178 15.19 10.62 1.68
N SER A 179 16.35 10.11 2.15
CA SER A 179 17.40 10.90 2.81
C SER A 179 16.90 11.74 3.99
N ILE A 180 15.84 11.32 4.66
CA ILE A 180 15.22 12.07 5.76
C ILE A 180 16.20 12.33 6.92
N HIS A 181 17.18 11.47 7.12
CA HIS A 181 18.21 11.60 8.15
C HIS A 181 19.16 12.78 7.89
N GLU A 182 19.23 13.30 6.66
CA GLU A 182 20.04 14.44 6.25
C GLU A 182 19.21 15.74 6.11
N ASP A 183 17.86 15.64 6.13
CA ASP A 183 16.95 16.76 5.91
C ASP A 183 16.08 17.04 7.15
N GLY A 184 16.52 18.02 7.94
CA GLY A 184 15.78 18.42 9.14
C GLY A 184 14.39 19.02 8.88
N VAL A 185 14.12 19.52 7.67
CA VAL A 185 12.78 20.04 7.31
C VAL A 185 11.85 18.87 7.02
N ARG A 186 12.26 17.92 6.17
CA ARG A 186 11.50 16.70 5.90
C ARG A 186 11.21 15.91 7.18
N SER A 187 12.21 15.80 8.07
CA SER A 187 12.06 15.12 9.35
C SER A 187 10.98 15.77 10.24
N LYS A 188 10.94 17.12 10.30
CA LYS A 188 9.90 17.85 11.04
C LYS A 188 8.52 17.68 10.42
N ILE A 189 8.41 17.69 9.08
CA ILE A 189 7.15 17.48 8.35
C ILE A 189 6.64 16.05 8.61
N ALA A 190 7.48 15.04 8.42
CA ALA A 190 7.13 13.65 8.68
C ALA A 190 6.71 13.44 10.14
N GLY A 191 7.44 14.03 11.10
CA GLY A 191 7.09 13.98 12.52
C GLY A 191 5.71 14.61 12.83
N ALA A 192 5.37 15.72 12.16
CA ALA A 192 4.06 16.34 12.31
C ALA A 192 2.94 15.45 11.74
N ILE A 193 3.16 14.80 10.57
CA ILE A 193 2.23 13.85 9.96
C ILE A 193 2.04 12.64 10.89
N VAL A 194 3.11 12.04 11.40
CA VAL A 194 3.03 10.90 12.34
C VAL A 194 2.28 11.27 13.61
N GLY A 195 2.55 12.48 14.17
CA GLY A 195 1.83 12.99 15.33
C GLY A 195 0.33 13.17 15.08
N LEU A 196 -0.04 13.70 13.90
CA LEU A 196 -1.43 13.83 13.46
C LEU A 196 -2.09 12.46 13.34
N CYS A 197 -1.47 11.51 12.62
CA CYS A 197 -1.98 10.17 12.43
C CYS A 197 -2.21 9.44 13.77
N ARG A 198 -1.25 9.58 14.71
CA ARG A 198 -1.39 9.03 16.06
C ARG A 198 -2.63 9.59 16.79
N SER A 199 -2.88 10.89 16.69
CA SER A 199 -4.06 11.51 17.31
C SER A 199 -5.38 11.07 16.68
N LEU A 200 -5.35 10.64 15.42
CA LEU A 200 -6.50 10.14 14.66
C LEU A 200 -6.61 8.60 14.67
N HIS A 201 -5.73 7.90 15.39
CA HIS A 201 -5.65 6.42 15.43
C HIS A 201 -5.42 5.79 14.06
N ILE A 202 -4.61 6.44 13.22
CA ILE A 202 -4.22 5.97 11.89
C ILE A 202 -2.81 5.37 11.98
N SER A 203 -2.63 4.15 11.49
CA SER A 203 -1.30 3.53 11.35
C SER A 203 -0.50 4.19 10.23
N VAL A 204 0.81 4.36 10.43
CA VAL A 204 1.66 5.01 9.43
C VAL A 204 2.65 4.01 8.85
N VAL A 205 2.68 3.90 7.52
CA VAL A 205 3.71 3.18 6.74
C VAL A 205 4.67 4.20 6.14
N ALA A 206 5.97 3.98 6.27
CA ALA A 206 6.97 4.77 5.54
C ALA A 206 7.41 4.00 4.30
N GLU A 207 7.29 4.64 3.13
CA GLU A 207 7.58 4.05 1.85
C GLU A 207 8.96 4.42 1.31
N GLY A 208 9.43 3.63 0.33
CA GLY A 208 10.66 3.88 -0.40
C GLY A 208 11.93 3.84 0.46
N VAL A 209 11.89 3.21 1.64
CA VAL A 209 13.01 3.13 2.55
C VAL A 209 14.10 2.20 1.99
N GLU A 210 15.30 2.74 1.80
CA GLU A 210 16.42 2.01 1.20
C GLU A 210 17.63 1.88 2.13
N THR A 211 17.70 2.67 3.21
CA THR A 211 18.84 2.69 4.12
C THR A 211 18.42 2.50 5.58
N ILE A 212 19.35 1.98 6.39
CA ILE A 212 19.14 1.86 7.83
C ILE A 212 18.94 3.23 8.47
N GLN A 213 19.67 4.25 8.00
CA GLN A 213 19.60 5.61 8.53
C GLN A 213 18.21 6.23 8.33
N GLU A 214 17.59 6.01 7.16
CA GLU A 214 16.21 6.42 6.90
C GLU A 214 15.25 5.71 7.86
N ALA A 215 15.35 4.37 7.97
CA ALA A 215 14.49 3.58 8.86
C ALA A 215 14.61 3.98 10.32
N VAL A 216 15.82 4.20 10.82
CA VAL A 216 16.09 4.61 12.22
C VAL A 216 15.53 5.99 12.50
N THR A 217 15.71 6.95 11.58
CA THR A 217 15.16 8.30 11.70
C THR A 217 13.64 8.28 11.76
N LEU A 218 12.98 7.55 10.85
CA LEU A 218 11.53 7.41 10.81
C LEU A 218 10.99 6.69 12.05
N ARG A 219 11.71 5.67 12.54
CA ARG A 219 11.38 4.98 13.79
C ARG A 219 11.43 5.92 15.00
N ALA A 220 12.43 6.81 15.06
CA ALA A 220 12.52 7.83 16.11
C ALA A 220 11.35 8.82 16.10
N LEU A 221 10.69 9.00 14.94
CA LEU A 221 9.45 9.76 14.81
C LEU A 221 8.21 8.96 15.23
N GLY A 222 8.34 7.63 15.44
CA GLY A 222 7.28 6.74 15.88
C GLY A 222 6.67 5.87 14.80
N VAL A 223 7.33 5.76 13.64
CA VAL A 223 6.92 4.81 12.57
C VAL A 223 7.47 3.43 12.89
N HIS A 224 6.65 2.39 12.73
CA HIS A 224 7.05 0.98 12.89
C HIS A 224 6.76 0.12 11.65
N LEU A 225 5.91 0.59 10.73
CA LEU A 225 5.63 -0.08 9.48
C LEU A 225 6.46 0.51 8.34
N PHE A 226 7.16 -0.33 7.62
CA PHE A 226 8.10 0.10 6.57
C PHE A 226 7.93 -0.69 5.29
N GLN A 227 8.06 0.00 4.16
CA GLN A 227 8.14 -0.58 2.83
C GLN A 227 9.33 0.02 2.09
N GLY A 228 10.13 -0.82 1.42
CA GLY A 228 11.24 -0.33 0.62
C GLY A 228 12.28 -1.41 0.32
N PHE A 229 13.25 -1.06 -0.52
CA PHE A 229 14.27 -1.99 -0.98
C PHE A 229 15.28 -2.39 0.11
N LEU A 230 15.28 -1.68 1.22
CA LEU A 230 16.01 -2.12 2.41
C LEU A 230 15.53 -3.48 2.90
N PHE A 231 14.23 -3.72 2.87
CA PHE A 231 13.59 -4.94 3.36
C PHE A 231 13.45 -6.00 2.28
N ALA A 232 12.79 -5.66 1.17
CA ALA A 232 12.70 -6.51 -0.02
C ALA A 232 12.27 -5.73 -1.26
N ARG A 233 12.67 -6.24 -2.44
CA ARG A 233 12.12 -5.77 -3.72
C ARG A 233 10.85 -6.52 -4.06
N PRO A 234 9.92 -5.92 -4.86
CA PRO A 234 8.77 -6.64 -5.38
C PRO A 234 9.22 -7.88 -6.17
N ALA A 235 8.52 -9.02 -5.99
CA ALA A 235 8.76 -10.24 -6.76
C ALA A 235 7.47 -10.71 -7.44
N ILE A 236 7.58 -11.04 -8.74
CA ILE A 236 6.45 -11.48 -9.57
C ILE A 236 5.94 -12.82 -9.07
N GLU A 237 4.65 -12.86 -8.70
CA GLU A 237 3.94 -14.07 -8.23
C GLU A 237 4.66 -14.82 -7.10
N GLN A 238 5.36 -14.09 -6.24
CA GLN A 238 6.09 -14.63 -5.08
C GLN A 238 5.91 -13.69 -3.89
N LEU A 239 6.03 -14.24 -2.67
CA LEU A 239 6.06 -13.49 -1.42
C LEU A 239 7.50 -13.35 -0.94
N PRO A 240 8.17 -12.22 -1.19
CA PRO A 240 9.54 -12.02 -0.75
C PRO A 240 9.67 -12.14 0.75
N GLN A 241 10.66 -12.90 1.20
CA GLN A 241 11.00 -13.00 2.61
C GLN A 241 11.85 -11.81 3.04
N VAL A 242 11.59 -11.30 4.23
CA VAL A 242 12.37 -10.22 4.84
C VAL A 242 13.44 -10.82 5.75
N SER A 243 14.66 -10.33 5.64
CA SER A 243 15.77 -10.80 6.48
C SER A 243 15.59 -10.34 7.93
N ALA A 244 15.53 -11.28 8.87
CA ALA A 244 15.53 -10.98 10.30
C ALA A 244 16.72 -10.11 10.70
N GLY A 245 17.89 -10.30 10.08
CA GLY A 245 19.08 -9.49 10.34
C GLY A 245 18.91 -8.02 9.97
N VAL A 246 18.10 -7.67 8.96
CA VAL A 246 17.79 -6.26 8.62
C VAL A 246 16.90 -5.65 9.70
N ILE A 247 15.88 -6.38 10.15
CA ILE A 247 14.97 -5.93 11.21
C ILE A 247 15.76 -5.69 12.51
N GLU A 248 16.60 -6.62 12.90
CA GLU A 248 17.45 -6.52 14.09
C GLU A 248 18.40 -5.32 13.99
N MET A 249 19.00 -5.07 12.82
CA MET A 249 19.85 -3.89 12.62
C MET A 249 19.07 -2.59 12.80
N VAL A 250 17.85 -2.48 12.28
CA VAL A 250 17.01 -1.30 12.46
C VAL A 250 16.68 -1.09 13.95
N ARG A 251 16.35 -2.17 14.68
CA ARG A 251 16.06 -2.12 16.12
C ARG A 251 17.28 -1.68 16.92
N ALA A 252 18.40 -2.36 16.76
CA ALA A 252 19.64 -2.06 17.51
C ALA A 252 20.17 -0.65 17.21
N SER A 253 20.15 -0.22 15.94
CA SER A 253 20.57 1.13 15.57
C SER A 253 19.66 2.22 16.15
N HIS A 254 18.36 1.95 16.28
CA HIS A 254 17.43 2.86 16.94
C HIS A 254 17.68 2.94 18.46
N GLU A 255 17.97 1.82 19.13
CA GLU A 255 18.33 1.80 20.54
C GLU A 255 19.61 2.59 20.80
N SER A 256 20.65 2.41 19.96
CA SER A 256 21.88 3.19 20.02
C SER A 256 21.63 4.69 19.86
N LEU A 257 20.74 5.08 18.92
CA LEU A 257 20.34 6.48 18.74
C LEU A 257 19.70 7.06 20.02
N LEU A 258 18.82 6.32 20.68
CA LEU A 258 18.18 6.74 21.94
C LEU A 258 19.19 6.89 23.08
N LEU A 259 20.28 6.12 23.06
CA LEU A 259 21.37 6.20 24.04
C LEU A 259 22.40 7.29 23.68
N GLY A 260 22.26 8.00 22.58
CA GLY A 260 23.17 9.03 22.11
C GLY A 260 24.45 8.48 21.47
N GLU A 261 24.45 7.21 21.05
CA GLU A 261 25.57 6.56 20.40
C GLU A 261 25.50 6.78 18.86
N PRO A 262 26.64 6.87 18.13
CA PRO A 262 26.64 7.07 16.71
C PRO A 262 26.12 5.81 15.99
N VAL A 263 25.12 5.97 15.11
CA VAL A 263 24.65 4.89 14.22
C VAL A 263 25.75 4.55 13.23
N GLN A 264 26.29 3.34 13.30
CA GLN A 264 27.36 2.91 12.41
C GLN A 264 26.86 2.74 10.97
N PRO A 265 27.52 3.33 9.96
CA PRO A 265 27.16 3.09 8.56
C PRO A 265 27.45 1.63 8.20
N LEU A 266 26.50 0.97 7.53
CA LEU A 266 26.67 -0.36 6.98
C LEU A 266 27.82 -0.36 5.95
N VAL A 267 28.95 -0.95 6.30
CA VAL A 267 29.94 -1.34 5.28
C VAL A 267 29.36 -2.52 4.51
N ARG A 268 28.89 -2.29 3.28
CA ARG A 268 28.56 -3.35 2.34
C ARG A 268 29.80 -4.26 2.20
N ARG A 269 29.79 -5.42 2.84
CA ARG A 269 30.72 -6.48 2.42
C ARG A 269 30.24 -6.97 1.06
N ALA A 270 30.93 -6.50 0.02
CA ALA A 270 30.82 -7.08 -1.29
C ALA A 270 31.16 -8.57 -1.22
N ARG A 271 30.25 -9.42 -1.65
CA ARG A 271 30.51 -10.74 -2.19
C ARG A 271 29.66 -10.96 -3.42
#